data_1c545b791efaa0838fc10d94b0e9e763
#
_entry.id   1c545b791efaa0838fc10d94b0e9e763
#
_cell.length_a   1.000
_cell.length_b   1.000
_cell.length_c   1.000
_cell.angle_alpha   90.00
_cell.angle_beta   90.00
_cell.angle_gamma   90.00
#
_symmetry.space_group_name_H-M   'P 1'
#
loop_
_entity.id
_entity.type
_entity.pdbx_description
1 polymer ?
#
loop_
_entity_poly.entity_id
_entity_poly.type
_entity_poly.pdbx_seq_one_letter_code
_entity_poly.pdbx_strand_id
1 'polypeptide(L)'
;IEKLIKEREETASESIVVNWRRLHTLLSMFAKCDYIQFSQIDMKYIEAFRSFLIKAPQGGSKKGTISRNTASTYFSIFKAALKQAFVDGYLNCDIAAKAKNIMFQSARREYLSLEELNILAKTPCDDILKRAALFSALTGMRHSDIQKLKWSEVEEYNGGYRLNFTQQKTKGVEYMPI
;
A
#
# COMPACT_ATOMS: atom_id res chain seq x y z
N ILE A 1 -13.51 13.40 -6.46
CA ILE A 1 -12.60 12.61 -5.61
C ILE A 1 -13.06 12.62 -4.16
N GLU A 2 -13.47 13.76 -3.61
CA GLU A 2 -13.95 13.86 -2.22
C GLU A 2 -15.10 12.90 -1.90
N LYS A 3 -16.09 12.78 -2.80
CA LYS A 3 -17.17 11.78 -2.68
C LYS A 3 -16.59 10.37 -2.52
N LEU A 4 -15.65 10.00 -3.39
CA LEU A 4 -15.02 8.68 -3.35
C LEU A 4 -14.14 8.45 -2.10
N ILE A 5 -13.58 9.52 -1.53
CA ILE A 5 -12.84 9.44 -0.25
C ILE A 5 -13.82 9.12 0.87
N LYS A 6 -14.96 9.85 0.97
CA LYS A 6 -15.98 9.62 2.00
C LYS A 6 -16.54 8.18 1.95
N GLU A 7 -16.87 7.69 0.77
CA GLU A 7 -17.34 6.31 0.60
C GLU A 7 -16.30 5.27 1.08
N ARG A 8 -15.00 5.55 0.90
CA ARG A 8 -13.93 4.66 1.34
C ARG A 8 -13.61 4.77 2.82
N GLU A 9 -13.88 5.90 3.45
CA GLU A 9 -13.76 6.05 4.91
C GLU A 9 -14.66 5.06 5.66
N GLU A 10 -15.80 4.69 5.07
CA GLU A 10 -16.74 3.73 5.64
C GLU A 10 -16.41 2.27 5.30
N THR A 11 -15.75 2.01 4.16
CA THR A 11 -15.66 0.66 3.59
C THR A 11 -14.24 0.12 3.46
N ALA A 12 -13.22 0.98 3.50
CA ALA A 12 -11.85 0.59 3.23
C ALA A 12 -10.92 0.75 4.44
N SER A 13 -9.73 0.14 4.37
CA SER A 13 -8.71 0.32 5.39
C SER A 13 -8.15 1.76 5.38
N GLU A 14 -7.71 2.24 6.54
CA GLU A 14 -7.13 3.57 6.71
C GLU A 14 -6.00 3.86 5.69
N SER A 15 -5.15 2.89 5.41
CA SER A 15 -4.05 3.04 4.43
C SER A 15 -4.54 3.33 3.01
N ILE A 16 -5.71 2.81 2.62
CA ILE A 16 -6.35 3.11 1.33
C ILE A 16 -6.83 4.55 1.34
N VAL A 17 -7.55 4.96 2.39
CA VAL A 17 -8.07 6.33 2.53
C VAL A 17 -6.93 7.36 2.50
N VAL A 18 -5.84 7.11 3.21
CA VAL A 18 -4.63 7.97 3.20
C VAL A 18 -4.08 8.14 1.77
N ASN A 19 -4.04 7.07 0.97
CA ASN A 19 -3.58 7.16 -0.42
C ASN A 19 -4.52 8.00 -1.30
N TRP A 20 -5.84 7.90 -1.11
CA TRP A 20 -6.83 8.72 -1.81
C TRP A 20 -6.74 10.19 -1.43
N ARG A 21 -6.59 10.50 -0.13
CA ARG A 21 -6.38 11.87 0.35
C ARG A 21 -5.09 12.47 -0.21
N ARG A 22 -4.02 11.66 -0.27
CA ARG A 22 -2.76 12.11 -0.86
C ARG A 22 -2.87 12.38 -2.35
N LEU A 23 -3.58 11.53 -3.10
CA LEU A 23 -3.88 11.78 -4.51
C LEU A 23 -4.63 13.11 -4.68
N HIS A 24 -5.66 13.38 -3.85
CA HIS A 24 -6.40 14.64 -3.90
C HIS A 24 -5.47 15.85 -3.72
N THR A 25 -4.59 15.83 -2.71
CA THR A 25 -3.58 16.87 -2.51
C THR A 25 -2.68 17.06 -3.73
N LEU A 26 -2.21 15.97 -4.35
CA LEU A 26 -1.34 16.05 -5.54
C LEU A 26 -2.08 16.58 -6.77
N LEU A 27 -3.36 16.28 -6.91
CA LEU A 27 -4.20 16.84 -7.97
C LEU A 27 -4.42 18.35 -7.80
N SER A 28 -4.73 18.81 -6.58
CA SER A 28 -4.86 20.24 -6.28
C SER A 28 -3.55 21.00 -6.55
N MET A 29 -2.41 20.40 -6.18
CA MET A 29 -1.08 20.97 -6.48
C MET A 29 -0.81 21.05 -7.99
N PHE A 30 -1.18 20.04 -8.75
CA PHE A 30 -0.99 20.01 -10.20
C PHE A 30 -1.91 21.00 -10.91
N ALA A 31 -3.18 21.01 -10.55
CA ALA A 31 -4.19 21.87 -11.14
C ALA A 31 -4.07 23.33 -10.69
N LYS A 32 -3.38 23.60 -9.57
CA LYS A 32 -3.32 24.92 -8.90
C LYS A 32 -4.70 25.49 -8.54
N CYS A 33 -5.67 24.61 -8.34
CA CYS A 33 -7.04 24.94 -7.95
C CYS A 33 -7.67 23.74 -7.21
N ASP A 34 -8.75 24.00 -6.49
CA ASP A 34 -9.42 22.98 -5.67
C ASP A 34 -10.44 22.14 -6.45
N TYR A 35 -10.82 22.58 -7.65
CA TYR A 35 -11.73 21.84 -8.50
C TYR A 35 -11.31 21.88 -9.97
N ILE A 36 -11.67 20.81 -10.70
CA ILE A 36 -11.41 20.66 -12.14
C ILE A 36 -12.72 20.21 -12.78
N GLN A 37 -13.13 20.88 -13.85
CA GLN A 37 -14.28 20.47 -14.63
C GLN A 37 -13.96 19.19 -15.42
N PHE A 38 -14.91 18.26 -15.50
CA PHE A 38 -14.73 17.02 -16.27
C PHE A 38 -14.42 17.29 -17.76
N SER A 39 -14.94 18.37 -18.32
CA SER A 39 -14.65 18.82 -19.68
C SER A 39 -13.18 19.17 -19.95
N GLN A 40 -12.42 19.47 -18.90
CA GLN A 40 -10.99 19.79 -18.98
C GLN A 40 -10.09 18.56 -18.89
N ILE A 41 -10.67 17.39 -18.52
CA ILE A 41 -9.91 16.16 -18.36
C ILE A 41 -9.88 15.43 -19.71
N ASP A 42 -8.92 15.77 -20.53
CA ASP A 42 -8.60 15.09 -21.78
C ASP A 42 -7.35 14.20 -21.65
N MET A 43 -6.96 13.54 -22.73
CA MET A 43 -5.75 12.69 -22.73
C MET A 43 -4.48 13.49 -22.46
N LYS A 44 -4.41 14.77 -22.88
CA LYS A 44 -3.25 15.63 -22.61
C LYS A 44 -3.14 15.93 -21.11
N TYR A 45 -4.28 16.22 -20.47
CA TYR A 45 -4.34 16.41 -19.02
C TYR A 45 -3.86 15.17 -18.27
N ILE A 46 -4.34 13.99 -18.65
CA ILE A 46 -3.97 12.72 -18.01
C ILE A 46 -2.46 12.44 -18.15
N GLU A 47 -1.88 12.64 -19.35
CA GLU A 47 -0.44 12.43 -19.58
C GLU A 47 0.41 13.51 -18.87
N ALA A 48 -0.06 14.75 -18.79
CA ALA A 48 0.60 15.80 -18.03
C ALA A 48 0.61 15.48 -16.52
N PHE A 49 -0.53 15.04 -15.98
CA PHE A 49 -0.61 14.62 -14.58
C PHE A 49 0.26 13.37 -14.29
N ARG A 50 0.28 12.39 -15.20
CA ARG A 50 1.17 11.24 -15.13
C ARG A 50 2.65 11.67 -15.04
N SER A 51 3.06 12.62 -15.86
CA SER A 51 4.43 13.17 -15.90
C SER A 51 4.75 13.95 -14.61
N PHE A 52 3.78 14.72 -14.09
CA PHE A 52 3.89 15.39 -12.81
C PHE A 52 4.09 14.41 -11.66
N LEU A 53 3.33 13.31 -11.59
CA LEU A 53 3.43 12.33 -10.53
C LEU A 53 4.83 11.69 -10.43
N ILE A 54 5.51 11.49 -11.55
CA ILE A 54 6.89 10.93 -11.56
C ILE A 54 7.88 11.85 -10.82
N LYS A 55 7.59 13.15 -10.78
CA LYS A 55 8.44 14.18 -10.15
C LYS A 55 7.78 14.80 -8.91
N ALA A 56 6.63 14.28 -8.49
CA ALA A 56 5.85 14.88 -7.41
C ALA A 56 6.61 14.84 -6.07
N PRO A 57 6.44 15.88 -5.23
CA PRO A 57 7.15 15.95 -3.95
C PRO A 57 6.64 14.89 -2.97
N GLN A 58 7.56 14.40 -2.13
CA GLN A 58 7.18 13.67 -0.91
C GLN A 58 6.40 14.60 0.03
N GLY A 59 5.38 14.05 0.70
CA GLY A 59 4.63 14.85 1.68
C GLY A 59 5.32 14.93 3.04
N GLY A 60 4.83 15.87 3.87
CA GLY A 60 5.36 16.12 5.22
C GLY A 60 6.73 16.75 5.20
N SER A 61 7.54 16.49 6.25
CA SER A 61 8.88 17.06 6.43
C SER A 61 9.96 16.43 5.53
N LYS A 62 9.63 15.42 4.74
CA LYS A 62 10.60 14.71 3.89
C LYS A 62 10.92 15.52 2.63
N LYS A 63 12.20 15.79 2.41
CA LYS A 63 12.70 16.38 1.16
C LYS A 63 12.82 15.31 0.07
N GLY A 64 12.53 15.67 -1.18
CA GLY A 64 12.66 14.78 -2.34
C GLY A 64 11.34 14.48 -3.04
N THR A 65 11.38 13.55 -3.99
CA THR A 65 10.25 13.10 -4.78
C THR A 65 9.72 11.75 -4.31
N ILE A 66 8.47 11.47 -4.61
CA ILE A 66 7.88 10.14 -4.37
C ILE A 66 8.58 9.09 -5.24
N SER A 67 8.60 7.84 -4.78
CA SER A 67 9.14 6.74 -5.57
C SER A 67 8.28 6.49 -6.82
N ARG A 68 8.89 5.90 -7.86
CA ARG A 68 8.17 5.54 -9.08
C ARG A 68 6.99 4.58 -8.80
N ASN A 69 7.16 3.66 -7.86
CA ASN A 69 6.10 2.73 -7.46
C ASN A 69 4.95 3.45 -6.73
N THR A 70 5.26 4.44 -5.90
CA THR A 70 4.26 5.31 -5.26
C THR A 70 3.51 6.14 -6.31
N ALA A 71 4.22 6.71 -7.28
CA ALA A 71 3.61 7.43 -8.41
C ALA A 71 2.66 6.53 -9.21
N SER A 72 3.07 5.27 -9.48
CA SER A 72 2.23 4.27 -10.15
C SER A 72 0.96 3.97 -9.35
N THR A 73 1.05 3.84 -8.04
CA THR A 73 -0.11 3.62 -7.16
C THR A 73 -1.08 4.80 -7.23
N TYR A 74 -0.60 6.02 -7.09
CA TYR A 74 -1.45 7.22 -7.18
C TYR A 74 -2.08 7.39 -8.56
N PHE A 75 -1.33 7.10 -9.64
CA PHE A 75 -1.88 7.14 -10.97
C PHE A 75 -2.97 6.08 -11.20
N SER A 76 -2.81 4.88 -10.64
CA SER A 76 -3.84 3.83 -10.68
C SER A 76 -5.11 4.24 -9.93
N ILE A 77 -4.98 4.92 -8.78
CA ILE A 77 -6.13 5.45 -8.03
C ILE A 77 -6.81 6.58 -8.85
N PHE A 78 -6.05 7.44 -9.50
CA PHE A 78 -6.60 8.48 -10.39
C PHE A 78 -7.40 7.86 -11.54
N LYS A 79 -6.86 6.83 -12.21
CA LYS A 79 -7.58 6.10 -13.25
C LYS A 79 -8.86 5.45 -12.73
N ALA A 80 -8.83 4.88 -11.53
CA ALA A 80 -10.02 4.31 -10.89
C ALA A 80 -11.09 5.39 -10.62
N ALA A 81 -10.68 6.59 -10.20
CA ALA A 81 -11.60 7.72 -10.04
C ALA A 81 -12.24 8.18 -11.36
N LEU A 82 -11.45 8.24 -12.43
CA LEU A 82 -11.97 8.59 -13.76
C LEU A 82 -12.91 7.51 -14.33
N LYS A 83 -12.58 6.23 -14.10
CA LYS A 83 -13.46 5.13 -14.48
C LYS A 83 -14.79 5.20 -13.74
N GLN A 84 -14.76 5.50 -12.44
CA GLN A 84 -15.99 5.70 -11.68
C GLN A 84 -16.79 6.90 -12.19
N ALA A 85 -16.13 8.01 -12.53
CA ALA A 85 -16.79 9.17 -13.11
C ALA A 85 -17.45 8.86 -14.48
N PHE A 86 -16.88 7.97 -15.26
CA PHE A 86 -17.52 7.46 -16.49
C PHE A 86 -18.74 6.60 -16.17
N VAL A 87 -18.65 5.68 -15.20
CA VAL A 87 -19.77 4.83 -14.77
C VAL A 87 -20.91 5.69 -14.20
N ASP A 88 -20.59 6.75 -13.45
CA ASP A 88 -21.56 7.69 -12.88
C ASP A 88 -22.14 8.68 -13.92
N GLY A 89 -21.72 8.62 -15.19
CA GLY A 89 -22.23 9.45 -16.28
C GLY A 89 -21.63 10.86 -16.36
N TYR A 90 -20.59 11.19 -15.60
CA TYR A 90 -19.91 12.49 -15.66
C TYR A 90 -18.94 12.62 -16.85
N LEU A 91 -18.51 11.49 -17.41
CA LEU A 91 -17.64 11.43 -18.59
C LEU A 91 -18.35 10.65 -19.71
N ASN A 92 -18.25 11.14 -20.95
CA ASN A 92 -18.89 10.54 -22.12
C ASN A 92 -18.17 9.27 -22.63
N CYS A 93 -16.93 9.04 -22.20
CA CYS A 93 -16.16 7.84 -22.56
C CYS A 93 -15.19 7.46 -21.44
N ASP A 94 -14.80 6.18 -21.40
CA ASP A 94 -13.75 5.70 -20.50
C ASP A 94 -12.37 6.15 -20.99
N ILE A 95 -12.02 7.38 -20.66
CA ILE A 95 -10.73 7.97 -21.01
C ILE A 95 -9.58 7.32 -20.23
N ALA A 96 -9.86 6.75 -19.05
CA ALA A 96 -8.86 6.08 -18.22
C ALA A 96 -8.33 4.80 -18.87
N ALA A 97 -9.14 4.10 -19.67
CA ALA A 97 -8.73 2.88 -20.36
C ALA A 97 -7.60 3.13 -21.38
N LYS A 98 -7.58 4.30 -22.02
CA LYS A 98 -6.58 4.67 -23.03
C LYS A 98 -5.24 5.11 -22.41
N ALA A 99 -5.22 5.50 -21.16
CA ALA A 99 -4.02 6.02 -20.49
C ALA A 99 -3.04 4.90 -20.13
N LYS A 100 -1.79 5.03 -20.56
CA LYS A 100 -0.70 4.10 -20.23
C LYS A 100 -0.32 4.23 -18.75
N ASN A 101 -0.23 3.09 -18.05
CA ASN A 101 0.18 3.07 -16.65
C ASN A 101 1.64 3.53 -16.47
N ILE A 102 1.97 4.01 -15.27
CA ILE A 102 3.35 4.18 -14.86
C ILE A 102 3.89 2.78 -14.53
N MET A 103 4.93 2.35 -15.24
CA MET A 103 5.54 1.04 -15.04
C MET A 103 6.16 0.93 -13.65
N PHE A 104 5.85 -0.14 -12.94
CA PHE A 104 6.51 -0.49 -11.69
C PHE A 104 7.98 -0.76 -11.91
N GLN A 105 8.80 -0.31 -10.97
CA GLN A 105 10.21 -0.62 -10.90
C GLN A 105 10.41 -1.75 -9.89
N SER A 106 10.87 -2.92 -10.39
CA SER A 106 11.22 -4.02 -9.49
C SER A 106 12.45 -3.62 -8.68
N ALA A 107 12.35 -3.70 -7.35
CA ALA A 107 13.50 -3.58 -6.48
C ALA A 107 14.02 -4.97 -6.14
N ARG A 108 15.35 -5.15 -6.16
CA ARG A 108 15.99 -6.34 -5.62
C ARG A 108 15.65 -6.39 -4.12
N ARG A 109 15.12 -7.51 -3.69
CA ARG A 109 14.85 -7.74 -2.27
C ARG A 109 16.10 -8.32 -1.64
N GLU A 110 16.58 -7.67 -0.60
CA GLU A 110 17.62 -8.22 0.27
C GLU A 110 16.97 -9.18 1.26
N TYR A 111 17.67 -10.23 1.62
CA TYR A 111 17.26 -11.21 2.62
C TYR A 111 18.48 -11.58 3.48
N LEU A 112 18.23 -11.95 4.71
CA LEU A 112 19.28 -12.41 5.60
C LEU A 112 19.63 -13.89 5.31
N SER A 113 20.91 -14.18 5.24
CA SER A 113 21.39 -15.57 5.20
C SER A 113 21.20 -16.24 6.57
N LEU A 114 21.38 -17.56 6.63
CA LEU A 114 21.30 -18.30 7.89
C LEU A 114 22.43 -17.88 8.84
N GLU A 115 23.62 -17.60 8.31
CA GLU A 115 24.76 -17.08 9.08
C GLU A 115 24.45 -15.72 9.69
N GLU A 116 23.84 -14.80 8.93
CA GLU A 116 23.45 -13.49 9.41
C GLU A 116 22.33 -13.58 10.48
N LEU A 117 21.39 -14.50 10.33
CA LEU A 117 20.38 -14.78 11.37
C LEU A 117 21.03 -15.31 12.66
N ASN A 118 22.04 -16.17 12.57
CA ASN A 118 22.79 -16.64 13.73
C ASN A 118 23.59 -15.51 14.41
N ILE A 119 24.13 -14.59 13.63
CA ILE A 119 24.79 -13.38 14.18
C ILE A 119 23.76 -12.50 14.88
N LEU A 120 22.61 -12.25 14.27
CA LEU A 120 21.51 -11.49 14.87
C LEU A 120 21.07 -12.09 16.22
N ALA A 121 20.92 -13.42 16.29
CA ALA A 121 20.54 -14.13 17.52
C ALA A 121 21.51 -13.87 18.67
N LYS A 122 22.80 -13.72 18.37
CA LYS A 122 23.87 -13.49 19.34
C LYS A 122 24.13 -12.00 19.63
N THR A 123 23.63 -11.10 18.78
CA THR A 123 23.89 -9.65 18.90
C THR A 123 23.10 -9.08 20.08
N PRO A 124 23.73 -8.32 21.01
CA PRO A 124 23.02 -7.60 22.05
C PRO A 124 22.08 -6.54 21.46
N CYS A 125 20.78 -6.67 21.72
CA CYS A 125 19.78 -5.68 21.35
C CYS A 125 18.51 -5.91 22.22
N ASP A 126 17.49 -5.10 22.05
CA ASP A 126 16.21 -5.30 22.71
C ASP A 126 15.66 -6.73 22.48
N ASP A 127 15.38 -7.46 23.58
CA ASP A 127 14.98 -8.86 23.53
C ASP A 127 13.63 -9.10 22.85
N ILE A 128 12.70 -8.16 22.96
CA ILE A 128 11.38 -8.27 22.32
C ILE A 128 11.54 -8.14 20.81
N LEU A 129 12.30 -7.13 20.37
CA LEU A 129 12.58 -6.91 18.95
C LEU A 129 13.35 -8.08 18.34
N LYS A 130 14.35 -8.62 19.05
CA LYS A 130 15.13 -9.77 18.60
C LYS A 130 14.24 -11.01 18.42
N ARG A 131 13.46 -11.34 19.44
CA ARG A 131 12.54 -12.49 19.37
C ARG A 131 11.52 -12.34 18.24
N ALA A 132 10.93 -11.16 18.08
CA ALA A 132 9.99 -10.90 17.01
C ALA A 132 10.64 -11.01 15.62
N ALA A 133 11.86 -10.48 15.45
CA ALA A 133 12.60 -10.57 14.18
C ALA A 133 12.96 -12.01 13.83
N LEU A 134 13.50 -12.77 14.77
CA LEU A 134 13.82 -14.19 14.57
C LEU A 134 12.56 -15.02 14.31
N PHE A 135 11.49 -14.79 15.05
CA PHE A 135 10.22 -15.46 14.84
C PHE A 135 9.66 -15.16 13.45
N SER A 136 9.71 -13.89 13.01
CA SER A 136 9.33 -13.50 11.66
C SER A 136 10.17 -14.19 10.58
N ALA A 137 11.49 -14.27 10.79
CA ALA A 137 12.41 -14.89 9.83
C ALA A 137 12.18 -16.40 9.71
N LEU A 138 11.91 -17.08 10.83
CA LEU A 138 11.69 -18.54 10.87
C LEU A 138 10.30 -18.94 10.38
N THR A 139 9.28 -18.13 10.64
CA THR A 139 7.88 -18.45 10.30
C THR A 139 7.39 -17.81 9.02
N GLY A 140 8.04 -16.75 8.52
CA GLY A 140 7.55 -15.93 7.41
C GLY A 140 6.33 -15.09 7.75
N MET A 141 5.92 -15.00 9.01
CA MET A 141 4.79 -14.19 9.43
C MET A 141 5.05 -12.71 9.23
N ARG A 142 4.00 -11.98 8.83
CA ARG A 142 4.08 -10.51 8.71
C ARG A 142 4.16 -9.86 10.09
N HIS A 143 4.90 -8.77 10.19
CA HIS A 143 5.02 -7.98 11.41
C HIS A 143 3.65 -7.67 12.07
N SER A 144 2.65 -7.28 11.29
CA SER A 144 1.30 -6.99 11.79
C SER A 144 0.60 -8.20 12.41
N ASP A 145 0.90 -9.42 11.94
CA ASP A 145 0.32 -10.64 12.46
C ASP A 145 1.03 -11.07 13.73
N ILE A 146 2.37 -10.90 13.81
CA ILE A 146 3.16 -11.14 15.01
C ILE A 146 2.74 -10.22 16.16
N GLN A 147 2.53 -8.92 15.88
CA GLN A 147 2.12 -7.94 16.90
C GLN A 147 0.82 -8.29 17.62
N LYS A 148 -0.11 -8.95 16.94
CA LYS A 148 -1.41 -9.31 17.51
C LYS A 148 -1.49 -10.75 18.03
N LEU A 149 -0.49 -11.58 17.76
CA LEU A 149 -0.48 -13.00 18.10
C LEU A 149 -0.64 -13.19 19.60
N LYS A 150 -1.53 -14.12 19.97
CA LYS A 150 -1.85 -14.46 21.37
C LYS A 150 -1.50 -15.91 21.65
N TRP A 151 -1.23 -16.22 22.90
CA TRP A 151 -1.02 -17.59 23.34
C TRP A 151 -2.24 -18.50 23.12
N SER A 152 -3.45 -17.96 23.09
CA SER A 152 -4.68 -18.68 22.76
C SER A 152 -4.76 -19.13 21.29
N GLU A 153 -3.87 -18.64 20.43
CA GLU A 153 -3.75 -19.03 19.03
C GLU A 153 -2.69 -20.12 18.82
N VAL A 154 -2.07 -20.61 19.90
CA VAL A 154 -1.15 -21.77 19.91
C VAL A 154 -1.94 -23.00 20.33
N GLU A 155 -1.98 -24.02 19.49
CA GLU A 155 -2.71 -25.27 19.71
C GLU A 155 -1.76 -26.48 19.65
N GLU A 156 -2.03 -27.50 20.47
CA GLU A 156 -1.40 -28.82 20.29
C GLU A 156 -1.97 -29.50 19.04
N TYR A 157 -1.10 -30.03 18.22
CA TYR A 157 -1.49 -30.71 16.99
C TYR A 157 -0.48 -31.81 16.62
N ASN A 158 -0.94 -33.05 16.51
CA ASN A 158 -0.14 -34.22 16.10
C ASN A 158 1.20 -34.39 16.87
N GLY A 159 1.20 -34.16 18.19
CA GLY A 159 2.38 -34.28 19.03
C GLY A 159 3.38 -33.13 18.97
N GLY A 160 3.00 -32.04 18.32
CA GLY A 160 3.73 -30.77 18.25
C GLY A 160 2.77 -29.58 18.50
N TYR A 161 3.16 -28.42 18.03
CA TYR A 161 2.35 -27.20 18.14
C TYR A 161 2.07 -26.60 16.77
N ARG A 162 0.94 -25.92 16.64
CA ARG A 162 0.62 -25.08 15.50
C ARG A 162 0.04 -23.75 15.94
N LEU A 163 0.20 -22.75 15.10
CA LEU A 163 -0.53 -21.49 15.20
C LEU A 163 -1.85 -21.58 14.42
N ASN A 164 -2.93 -21.14 15.03
CA ASN A 164 -4.23 -20.95 14.40
C ASN A 164 -4.62 -19.48 14.55
N PHE A 165 -4.37 -18.70 13.52
CA PHE A 165 -4.56 -17.25 13.59
C PHE A 165 -5.22 -16.69 12.33
N THR A 166 -5.87 -15.54 12.47
CA THR A 166 -6.47 -14.82 11.33
C THR A 166 -5.52 -13.72 10.87
N GLN A 167 -5.11 -13.75 9.60
CA GLN A 167 -4.26 -12.70 9.03
C GLN A 167 -4.91 -11.32 9.11
N GLN A 168 -4.19 -10.31 9.54
CA GLN A 168 -4.72 -8.95 9.66
C GLN A 168 -5.03 -8.33 8.30
N LYS A 169 -4.19 -8.57 7.31
CA LYS A 169 -4.31 -7.95 5.99
C LYS A 169 -5.38 -8.61 5.11
N THR A 170 -5.41 -9.93 5.07
CA THR A 170 -6.26 -10.70 4.14
C THR A 170 -7.51 -11.25 4.81
N LYS A 171 -7.58 -11.20 6.16
CA LYS A 171 -8.65 -11.78 6.98
C LYS A 171 -8.81 -13.31 6.80
N GLY A 172 -7.86 -13.95 6.15
CA GLY A 172 -7.83 -15.41 6.03
C GLY A 172 -7.36 -16.08 7.32
N VAL A 173 -7.93 -17.24 7.62
CA VAL A 173 -7.45 -18.11 8.71
C VAL A 173 -6.25 -18.91 8.21
N GLU A 174 -5.19 -18.93 8.99
CA GLU A 174 -3.95 -19.66 8.69
C GLU A 174 -3.64 -20.66 9.79
N TYR A 175 -3.19 -21.83 9.37
CA TYR A 175 -2.67 -22.88 10.23
C TYR A 175 -1.20 -23.12 9.92
N MET A 176 -0.33 -22.86 10.86
CA MET A 176 1.11 -22.95 10.67
C MET A 176 1.73 -23.85 11.74
N PRO A 177 2.40 -24.94 11.39
CA PRO A 177 3.18 -25.73 12.35
C PRO A 177 4.38 -24.91 12.86
N ILE A 178 4.72 -25.07 14.15
CA ILE A 178 5.84 -24.40 14.81
C ILE A 178 6.65 -25.42 15.62
#